data_02845595704bc384a34d408cc045e3ee
#
_entry.id   02845595704bc384a34d408cc045e3ee
#
_cell.length_a   1.000
_cell.length_b   1.000
_cell.length_c   1.000
_cell.angle_alpha   90.00
_cell.angle_beta   90.00
_cell.angle_gamma   90.00
#
_symmetry.space_group_name_H-M   'P 1'
#
loop_
_entity.id
_entity.type
_entity.pdbx_description
1 polymer ?
#
loop_
_entity_poly.entity_id
_entity_poly.type
_entity_poly.pdbx_seq_one_letter_code
_entity_poly.pdbx_strand_id
1 'polypeptide(L)'
;MTSQYERELRHVLAGIPPGVEAVIKSCSVEEKERMRLVLNRPFLVVRAAGSGIEGSGDLLALRGDISFPIEVKTTKGKKIYLSGRTLDQYNALAYEGERCGLMPLYAHRLKGTRGDSWRIFRVETTTLEGRLRVLARRIPALPRTRKGRAFIDWDQGMPLNEFIHIVCQHNENSPTLDYIQKRSVVEKEEKVNVPIKASILDELQRRRTIVR
;
A
#
# COMPACT_ATOMS: atom_id res chain seq x y z
N MET A 1 -21.30 -6.47 2.83
CA MET A 1 -20.88 -6.62 1.42
C MET A 1 -19.74 -5.69 1.13
N THR A 2 -18.70 -6.11 0.42
CA THR A 2 -17.59 -5.24 -0.01
C THR A 2 -18.11 -4.26 -1.05
N SER A 3 -17.85 -2.96 -0.87
CA SER A 3 -18.20 -1.96 -1.87
C SER A 3 -17.42 -2.25 -3.17
N GLN A 4 -18.04 -2.01 -4.32
CA GLN A 4 -17.37 -2.17 -5.63
C GLN A 4 -16.06 -1.38 -5.68
N TYR A 5 -16.04 -0.20 -5.10
CA TYR A 5 -14.90 0.71 -5.14
C TYR A 5 -13.77 0.34 -4.16
N GLU A 6 -14.09 -0.25 -3.01
CA GLU A 6 -13.07 -0.87 -2.15
C GLU A 6 -12.34 -2.00 -2.91
N ARG A 7 -13.09 -2.81 -3.65
CA ARG A 7 -12.53 -3.87 -4.50
C ARG A 7 -11.68 -3.28 -5.63
N GLU A 8 -12.15 -2.22 -6.28
CA GLU A 8 -11.42 -1.51 -7.33
C GLU A 8 -10.07 -1.02 -6.82
N LEU A 9 -10.05 -0.26 -5.71
CA LEU A 9 -8.81 0.24 -5.12
C LEU A 9 -7.89 -0.89 -4.66
N ARG A 10 -8.44 -1.93 -4.04
CA ARG A 10 -7.69 -3.11 -3.62
C ARG A 10 -6.98 -3.78 -4.81
N HIS A 11 -7.67 -3.96 -5.93
CA HIS A 11 -7.08 -4.56 -7.13
C HIS A 11 -5.95 -3.70 -7.70
N VAL A 12 -6.11 -2.38 -7.70
CA VAL A 12 -5.05 -1.46 -8.15
C VAL A 12 -3.83 -1.58 -7.24
N LEU A 13 -3.99 -1.42 -5.93
CA LEU A 13 -2.87 -1.46 -4.99
C LEU A 13 -2.17 -2.83 -4.95
N ALA A 14 -2.94 -3.90 -5.11
CA ALA A 14 -2.39 -5.26 -5.19
C ALA A 14 -1.73 -5.58 -6.56
N GLY A 15 -1.68 -4.63 -7.49
CA GLY A 15 -1.06 -4.83 -8.80
C GLY A 15 -1.74 -5.91 -9.64
N ILE A 16 -3.06 -6.06 -9.53
CA ILE A 16 -3.82 -7.03 -10.33
C ILE A 16 -4.07 -6.43 -11.72
N PRO A 17 -3.43 -6.97 -12.80
CA PRO A 17 -3.42 -6.30 -14.10
C PRO A 17 -4.81 -5.93 -14.64
N PRO A 18 -5.83 -6.81 -14.64
CA PRO A 18 -7.16 -6.43 -15.12
C PRO A 18 -7.79 -5.28 -14.31
N GLY A 19 -7.53 -5.22 -13.00
CA GLY A 19 -8.02 -4.15 -12.13
C GLY A 19 -7.34 -2.82 -12.41
N VAL A 20 -6.03 -2.83 -12.63
CA VAL A 20 -5.26 -1.63 -13.01
C VAL A 20 -5.74 -1.10 -14.36
N GLU A 21 -5.81 -1.94 -15.39
CA GLU A 21 -6.22 -1.55 -16.74
C GLU A 21 -7.67 -1.01 -16.78
N ALA A 22 -8.57 -1.57 -15.97
CA ALA A 22 -9.95 -1.08 -15.88
C ALA A 22 -10.02 0.36 -15.35
N VAL A 23 -9.22 0.69 -14.33
CA VAL A 23 -9.20 2.03 -13.71
C VAL A 23 -8.55 3.06 -14.62
N ILE A 24 -7.47 2.70 -15.32
CA ILE A 24 -6.72 3.65 -16.16
C ILE A 24 -7.26 3.78 -17.59
N LYS A 25 -8.34 3.08 -17.92
CA LYS A 25 -8.88 3.04 -19.29
C LYS A 25 -9.04 4.42 -19.94
N SER A 26 -9.53 5.40 -19.17
CA SER A 26 -9.79 6.77 -19.64
C SER A 26 -8.72 7.79 -19.22
N CYS A 27 -7.61 7.34 -18.64
CA CYS A 27 -6.48 8.17 -18.24
C CYS A 27 -5.61 8.58 -19.44
N SER A 28 -4.81 9.64 -19.30
CA SER A 28 -3.77 10.01 -20.25
C SER A 28 -2.67 8.96 -20.32
N VAL A 29 -1.79 9.04 -21.31
CA VAL A 29 -0.65 8.13 -21.47
C VAL A 29 0.26 8.19 -20.23
N GLU A 30 0.59 9.39 -19.77
CA GLU A 30 1.45 9.61 -18.60
C GLU A 30 0.83 9.09 -17.30
N GLU A 31 -0.48 9.30 -17.10
CA GLU A 31 -1.19 8.75 -15.95
C GLU A 31 -1.19 7.22 -15.97
N LYS A 32 -1.35 6.61 -17.14
CA LYS A 32 -1.28 5.15 -17.32
C LYS A 32 0.09 4.59 -16.96
N GLU A 33 1.15 5.22 -17.44
CA GLU A 33 2.53 4.83 -17.15
C GLU A 33 2.81 4.88 -15.64
N ARG A 34 2.44 5.98 -14.99
CA ARG A 34 2.59 6.11 -13.52
C ARG A 34 1.82 5.04 -12.77
N MET A 35 0.59 4.76 -13.16
CA MET A 35 -0.26 3.76 -12.50
C MET A 35 0.29 2.34 -12.67
N ARG A 36 0.85 2.00 -13.83
CA ARG A 36 1.43 0.69 -14.11
C ARG A 36 2.65 0.35 -13.27
N LEU A 37 3.30 1.33 -12.63
CA LEU A 37 4.39 1.08 -11.71
C LEU A 37 4.00 0.13 -10.57
N VAL A 38 2.73 0.10 -10.19
CA VAL A 38 2.24 -0.81 -9.15
C VAL A 38 2.32 -2.28 -9.55
N LEU A 39 2.30 -2.60 -10.86
CA LEU A 39 2.44 -3.97 -11.35
C LEU A 39 3.80 -4.59 -10.97
N ASN A 40 4.85 -3.78 -10.95
CA ASN A 40 6.20 -4.19 -10.59
C ASN A 40 6.47 -4.11 -9.07
N ARG A 41 5.69 -3.30 -8.34
CA ARG A 41 5.83 -3.08 -6.89
C ARG A 41 4.48 -3.05 -6.18
N PRO A 42 3.76 -4.18 -6.17
CA PRO A 42 2.45 -4.27 -5.54
C PRO A 42 2.52 -4.18 -4.02
N PHE A 43 1.38 -3.89 -3.42
CA PHE A 43 1.15 -4.02 -1.98
C PHE A 43 0.47 -5.35 -1.67
N LEU A 44 0.77 -5.90 -0.51
CA LEU A 44 -0.14 -6.85 0.13
C LEU A 44 -1.33 -6.05 0.66
N VAL A 45 -2.52 -6.31 0.13
CA VAL A 45 -3.72 -5.57 0.53
C VAL A 45 -4.71 -6.48 1.20
N VAL A 46 -4.95 -6.21 2.48
CA VAL A 46 -5.91 -6.94 3.31
C VAL A 46 -7.16 -6.08 3.48
N ARG A 47 -8.31 -6.70 3.44
CA ARG A 47 -9.57 -6.06 3.79
C ARG A 47 -9.75 -6.10 5.30
N ALA A 48 -9.87 -4.93 5.92
CA ALA A 48 -10.06 -4.77 7.36
C ALA A 48 -11.54 -4.61 7.75
N ALA A 49 -12.41 -4.35 6.78
CA ALA A 49 -13.84 -4.14 7.02
C ALA A 49 -14.51 -5.37 7.68
N GLY A 50 -15.23 -5.14 8.75
CA GLY A 50 -15.91 -6.18 9.53
C GLY A 50 -15.05 -6.83 10.62
N SER A 51 -13.83 -6.38 10.85
CA SER A 51 -12.97 -6.85 11.95
C SER A 51 -13.48 -6.45 13.33
N GLY A 52 -14.42 -5.50 13.41
CA GLY A 52 -14.91 -4.91 14.69
C GLY A 52 -13.89 -3.96 15.32
N ILE A 53 -12.71 -3.79 14.74
CA ILE A 53 -11.69 -2.88 15.24
C ILE A 53 -11.90 -1.52 14.59
N GLU A 54 -12.28 -0.52 15.39
CA GLU A 54 -12.35 0.86 14.95
C GLU A 54 -10.94 1.38 14.63
N GLY A 55 -10.83 2.22 13.58
CA GLY A 55 -9.55 2.82 13.20
C GLY A 55 -8.65 2.00 12.26
N SER A 56 -9.05 0.77 11.87
CA SER A 56 -8.30 -0.03 10.87
C SER A 56 -8.58 0.40 9.42
N GLY A 57 -9.63 1.21 9.18
CA GLY A 57 -10.11 1.56 7.84
C GLY A 57 -10.80 0.38 7.13
N ASP A 58 -11.07 0.55 5.83
CA ASP A 58 -11.64 -0.49 4.97
C ASP A 58 -10.58 -1.47 4.44
N LEU A 59 -9.38 -0.95 4.17
CA LEU A 59 -8.24 -1.69 3.62
C LEU A 59 -6.97 -1.42 4.43
N LEU A 60 -6.09 -2.41 4.49
CA LEU A 60 -4.73 -2.27 4.98
C LEU A 60 -3.77 -2.64 3.86
N ALA A 61 -2.97 -1.68 3.39
CA ALA A 61 -1.98 -1.88 2.34
C ALA A 61 -0.57 -1.89 2.94
N LEU A 62 0.15 -2.99 2.73
CA LEU A 62 1.45 -3.27 3.34
C LEU A 62 2.50 -3.53 2.26
N ARG A 63 3.69 -2.93 2.40
CA ARG A 63 4.86 -3.26 1.59
C ARG A 63 6.16 -2.79 2.27
N GLY A 64 6.99 -3.72 2.70
CA GLY A 64 8.23 -3.41 3.42
C GLY A 64 7.96 -2.57 4.67
N ASP A 65 8.57 -1.40 4.73
CA ASP A 65 8.44 -0.40 5.79
C ASP A 65 7.23 0.57 5.61
N ILE A 66 6.38 0.31 4.63
CA ILE A 66 5.20 1.14 4.33
C ILE A 66 3.93 0.40 4.75
N SER A 67 3.14 1.04 5.60
CA SER A 67 1.84 0.53 6.04
C SER A 67 0.81 1.65 6.03
N PHE A 68 -0.29 1.42 5.29
CA PHE A 68 -1.38 2.38 5.13
C PHE A 68 -2.72 1.74 5.53
N PRO A 69 -3.29 2.07 6.67
CA PRO A 69 -4.72 1.93 6.90
C PRO A 69 -5.47 2.89 5.96
N ILE A 70 -6.45 2.40 5.20
CA ILE A 70 -7.12 3.20 4.16
C ILE A 70 -8.63 3.15 4.37
N GLU A 71 -9.24 4.30 4.53
CA GLU A 71 -10.70 4.49 4.53
C GLU A 71 -11.14 4.91 3.12
N VAL A 72 -12.10 4.20 2.56
CA VAL A 72 -12.59 4.42 1.19
C VAL A 72 -13.90 5.19 1.21
N LYS A 73 -13.95 6.31 0.54
CA LYS A 73 -15.17 7.11 0.36
C LYS A 73 -15.52 7.25 -1.11
N THR A 74 -16.81 7.19 -1.42
CA THR A 74 -17.30 7.29 -2.79
C THR A 74 -18.54 8.16 -2.84
N THR A 75 -18.50 9.24 -3.62
CA THR A 75 -19.64 10.16 -3.77
C THR A 75 -19.73 10.71 -5.21
N LYS A 76 -20.84 11.39 -5.52
CA LYS A 76 -20.98 12.22 -6.71
C LYS A 76 -20.50 13.66 -6.46
N GLY A 77 -20.44 14.08 -5.21
CA GLY A 77 -20.00 15.43 -4.81
C GLY A 77 -18.50 15.45 -4.54
N LYS A 78 -17.86 16.57 -4.84
CA LYS A 78 -16.43 16.79 -4.63
C LYS A 78 -16.05 16.94 -3.15
N LYS A 79 -17.01 17.35 -2.30
CA LYS A 79 -16.75 17.62 -0.88
C LYS A 79 -17.53 16.67 0.02
N ILE A 80 -16.87 16.19 1.07
CA ILE A 80 -17.47 15.38 2.12
C ILE A 80 -17.06 15.99 3.46
N TYR A 81 -18.03 16.52 4.19
CA TYR A 81 -17.82 17.01 5.55
C TYR A 81 -17.96 15.85 6.53
N LEU A 82 -16.91 15.64 7.33
CA LEU A 82 -16.91 14.57 8.32
C LEU A 82 -17.80 14.98 9.51
N SER A 83 -18.82 14.19 9.79
CA SER A 83 -19.78 14.42 10.89
C SER A 83 -20.34 13.10 11.39
N GLY A 84 -20.78 13.05 12.66
CA GLY A 84 -21.30 11.83 13.27
C GLY A 84 -20.34 10.66 13.06
N ARG A 85 -20.85 9.51 12.64
CA ARG A 85 -20.05 8.29 12.43
C ARG A 85 -18.80 8.49 11.56
N THR A 86 -18.84 9.37 10.55
CA THR A 86 -17.65 9.60 9.72
C THR A 86 -16.57 10.40 10.44
N LEU A 87 -16.95 11.24 11.38
CA LEU A 87 -16.00 11.91 12.26
C LEU A 87 -15.41 10.94 13.29
N ASP A 88 -16.21 10.02 13.82
CA ASP A 88 -15.75 9.00 14.76
C ASP A 88 -14.74 8.07 14.06
N GLN A 89 -15.01 7.65 12.81
CA GLN A 89 -14.06 6.90 11.99
C GLN A 89 -12.75 7.68 11.77
N TYR A 90 -12.83 8.98 11.50
CA TYR A 90 -11.63 9.82 11.35
C TYR A 90 -10.81 9.88 12.64
N ASN A 91 -11.48 10.10 13.79
CA ASN A 91 -10.80 10.17 15.08
C ASN A 91 -10.14 8.84 15.45
N ALA A 92 -10.81 7.72 15.19
CA ALA A 92 -10.27 6.39 15.40
C ALA A 92 -9.04 6.10 14.52
N LEU A 93 -9.11 6.46 13.24
CA LEU A 93 -7.95 6.35 12.32
C LEU A 93 -6.78 7.23 12.76
N ALA A 94 -7.04 8.47 13.19
CA ALA A 94 -6.01 9.36 13.68
C ALA A 94 -5.36 8.82 14.97
N TYR A 95 -6.16 8.32 15.90
CA TYR A 95 -5.67 7.72 17.13
C TYR A 95 -4.81 6.48 16.88
N GLU A 96 -5.28 5.55 16.06
CA GLU A 96 -4.51 4.34 15.72
C GLU A 96 -3.24 4.67 14.92
N GLY A 97 -3.32 5.62 14.00
CA GLY A 97 -2.17 6.11 13.25
C GLY A 97 -1.10 6.69 14.18
N GLU A 98 -1.50 7.53 15.13
CA GLU A 98 -0.59 8.12 16.11
C GLU A 98 0.03 7.07 17.04
N ARG A 99 -0.81 6.18 17.58
CA ARG A 99 -0.38 5.14 18.53
C ARG A 99 0.58 4.11 17.91
N CYS A 100 0.37 3.78 16.63
CA CYS A 100 1.11 2.72 15.95
C CYS A 100 2.20 3.25 15.00
N GLY A 101 2.40 4.56 14.88
CA GLY A 101 3.34 5.15 13.92
C GLY A 101 2.95 4.87 12.47
N LEU A 102 1.66 4.79 12.17
CA LEU A 102 1.13 4.52 10.84
C LEU A 102 0.69 5.82 10.16
N MET A 103 0.60 5.81 8.84
CA MET A 103 0.03 6.91 8.05
C MET A 103 -1.31 6.50 7.47
N PRO A 104 -2.43 6.77 8.18
CA PRO A 104 -3.74 6.46 7.64
C PRO A 104 -4.08 7.35 6.46
N LEU A 105 -4.81 6.80 5.49
CA LEU A 105 -5.21 7.48 4.26
C LEU A 105 -6.73 7.47 4.11
N TYR A 106 -7.24 8.54 3.49
CA TYR A 106 -8.54 8.55 2.85
C TYR A 106 -8.37 8.42 1.35
N ALA A 107 -9.07 7.48 0.75
CA ALA A 107 -9.16 7.32 -0.69
C ALA A 107 -10.59 7.70 -1.15
N HIS A 108 -10.71 8.83 -1.82
CA HIS A 108 -12.00 9.34 -2.31
C HIS A 108 -12.14 9.14 -3.80
N ARG A 109 -13.17 8.37 -4.19
CA ARG A 109 -13.55 8.19 -5.58
C ARG A 109 -14.72 9.08 -5.96
N LEU A 110 -14.53 9.94 -6.94
CA LEU A 110 -15.60 10.78 -7.50
C LEU A 110 -16.30 10.04 -8.64
N LYS A 111 -17.60 9.77 -8.47
CA LYS A 111 -18.42 9.07 -9.49
C LYS A 111 -18.68 9.98 -10.69
N GLY A 112 -18.64 9.38 -11.89
CA GLY A 112 -18.94 10.10 -13.13
C GLY A 112 -17.78 10.92 -13.70
N THR A 113 -16.59 10.86 -13.08
CA THR A 113 -15.39 11.54 -13.57
C THR A 113 -14.62 10.62 -14.53
N ARG A 114 -14.19 11.17 -15.67
CA ARG A 114 -13.25 10.52 -16.61
C ARG A 114 -11.81 10.76 -16.15
N GLY A 115 -10.88 9.91 -16.61
CA GLY A 115 -9.48 9.96 -16.18
C GLY A 115 -9.29 9.36 -14.79
N ASP A 116 -8.29 9.84 -14.06
CA ASP A 116 -8.03 9.42 -12.68
C ASP A 116 -9.10 10.00 -11.74
N SER A 117 -10.08 9.17 -11.41
CA SER A 117 -11.23 9.52 -10.57
C SER A 117 -10.98 9.36 -9.07
N TRP A 118 -9.76 8.98 -8.66
CA TRP A 118 -9.38 8.79 -7.28
C TRP A 118 -8.53 9.94 -6.75
N ARG A 119 -8.72 10.27 -5.49
CA ARG A 119 -7.86 11.22 -4.74
C ARG A 119 -7.48 10.64 -3.40
N ILE A 120 -6.22 10.79 -3.06
CA ILE A 120 -5.63 10.31 -1.82
C ILE A 120 -5.30 11.47 -0.91
N PHE A 121 -5.62 11.33 0.36
CA PHE A 121 -5.29 12.26 1.45
C PHE A 121 -4.70 11.47 2.60
N ARG A 122 -3.77 12.06 3.33
CA ARG A 122 -3.33 11.51 4.61
C ARG A 122 -4.16 12.06 5.78
N VAL A 123 -4.32 11.27 6.81
CA VAL A 123 -4.67 11.75 8.14
C VAL A 123 -3.38 12.25 8.79
N GLU A 124 -3.44 13.42 9.43
CA GLU A 124 -2.28 13.97 10.12
C GLU A 124 -1.93 13.15 11.36
N THR A 125 -0.69 12.70 11.43
CA THR A 125 -0.07 12.02 12.57
C THR A 125 1.32 12.58 12.79
N THR A 126 1.80 12.64 14.02
CA THR A 126 3.08 13.28 14.42
C THR A 126 4.20 12.28 14.62
N THR A 127 3.87 11.00 14.83
CA THR A 127 4.80 9.91 15.18
C THR A 127 5.46 9.23 13.98
N LEU A 128 5.26 9.75 12.76
CA LEU A 128 5.79 9.10 11.55
C LEU A 128 7.31 9.17 11.47
N GLU A 129 7.91 8.03 11.14
CA GLU A 129 9.35 7.87 10.97
C GLU A 129 9.72 7.36 9.57
N GLY A 130 11.01 7.33 9.28
CA GLY A 130 11.56 6.72 8.07
C GLY A 130 10.89 7.20 6.79
N ARG A 131 10.51 6.24 5.95
CA ARG A 131 9.91 6.51 4.65
C ARG A 131 8.50 7.13 4.75
N LEU A 132 7.72 6.76 5.77
CA LEU A 132 6.39 7.35 5.98
C LEU A 132 6.48 8.84 6.24
N ARG A 133 7.49 9.30 7.02
CA ARG A 133 7.73 10.73 7.25
C ARG A 133 8.06 11.49 5.96
N VAL A 134 8.80 10.88 5.04
CA VAL A 134 9.11 11.48 3.74
C VAL A 134 7.85 11.56 2.86
N LEU A 135 7.07 10.49 2.81
CA LEU A 135 5.82 10.43 2.05
C LEU A 135 4.78 11.44 2.59
N ALA A 136 4.71 11.61 3.91
CA ALA A 136 3.79 12.56 4.55
C ALA A 136 4.00 14.02 4.12
N ARG A 137 5.22 14.39 3.68
CA ARG A 137 5.50 15.72 3.14
C ARG A 137 4.96 15.93 1.72
N ARG A 138 4.69 14.84 1.00
CA ARG A 138 4.24 14.87 -0.38
C ARG A 138 2.74 14.61 -0.51
N ILE A 139 2.18 13.75 0.32
CA ILE A 139 0.76 13.41 0.29
C ILE A 139 -0.02 14.47 1.07
N PRO A 140 -1.00 15.16 0.45
CA PRO A 140 -1.75 16.22 1.11
C PRO A 140 -2.51 15.70 2.32
N ALA A 141 -2.53 16.48 3.40
CA ALA A 141 -3.42 16.23 4.51
C ALA A 141 -4.87 16.55 4.15
N LEU A 142 -5.81 15.96 4.86
CA LEU A 142 -7.21 16.39 4.78
C LEU A 142 -7.33 17.88 5.10
N PRO A 143 -7.97 18.69 4.26
CA PRO A 143 -8.21 20.09 4.55
C PRO A 143 -9.10 20.26 5.79
N ARG A 144 -8.98 21.43 6.42
CA ARG A 144 -9.75 21.77 7.62
C ARG A 144 -10.66 22.96 7.35
N THR A 145 -11.87 22.90 7.90
CA THR A 145 -12.79 24.03 7.92
C THR A 145 -12.26 25.14 8.84
N ARG A 146 -12.87 26.35 8.78
CA ARG A 146 -12.54 27.44 9.71
C ARG A 146 -12.70 27.05 11.19
N LYS A 147 -13.55 26.05 11.50
CA LYS A 147 -13.74 25.50 12.85
C LYS A 147 -12.80 24.33 13.17
N GLY A 148 -11.75 24.10 12.35
CA GLY A 148 -10.75 23.05 12.55
C GLY A 148 -11.20 21.63 12.19
N ARG A 149 -12.43 21.41 11.71
CA ARG A 149 -12.93 20.08 11.35
C ARG A 149 -12.35 19.62 10.02
N ALA A 150 -11.82 18.40 9.97
CA ALA A 150 -11.36 17.79 8.74
C ALA A 150 -12.54 17.54 7.77
N PHE A 151 -12.26 17.68 6.49
CA PHE A 151 -13.21 17.33 5.41
C PHE A 151 -12.43 16.86 4.19
N ILE A 152 -13.09 16.18 3.27
CA ILE A 152 -12.51 15.79 1.98
C ILE A 152 -12.90 16.83 0.95
N ASP A 153 -11.93 17.36 0.22
CA ASP A 153 -12.14 18.17 -0.98
C ASP A 153 -11.40 17.52 -2.14
N TRP A 154 -12.13 16.91 -3.06
CA TRP A 154 -11.55 16.13 -4.16
C TRP A 154 -10.52 16.92 -4.98
N ASP A 155 -10.75 18.21 -5.19
CA ASP A 155 -9.85 19.05 -5.97
C ASP A 155 -8.50 19.30 -5.25
N GLN A 156 -8.42 19.09 -3.94
CA GLN A 156 -7.20 19.26 -3.15
C GLN A 156 -6.46 17.94 -2.87
N GLY A 157 -7.01 16.80 -3.32
CA GLY A 157 -6.40 15.51 -3.10
C GLY A 157 -5.35 15.16 -4.16
N MET A 158 -4.41 14.29 -3.79
CA MET A 158 -3.42 13.74 -4.70
C MET A 158 -4.07 12.74 -5.65
N PRO A 159 -3.91 12.85 -6.97
CA PRO A 159 -4.33 11.83 -7.93
C PRO A 159 -3.73 10.46 -7.58
N LEU A 160 -4.49 9.38 -7.82
CA LEU A 160 -4.00 8.03 -7.51
C LEU A 160 -2.76 7.67 -8.34
N ASN A 161 -2.69 8.11 -9.60
CA ASN A 161 -1.51 7.89 -10.44
C ASN A 161 -0.24 8.53 -9.84
N GLU A 162 -0.34 9.73 -9.27
CA GLU A 162 0.77 10.39 -8.58
C GLU A 162 1.13 9.68 -7.27
N PHE A 163 0.13 9.27 -6.51
CA PHE A 163 0.35 8.47 -5.31
C PHE A 163 1.10 7.18 -5.64
N ILE A 164 0.65 6.41 -6.63
CA ILE A 164 1.33 5.19 -7.08
C ILE A 164 2.77 5.52 -7.52
N HIS A 165 2.96 6.59 -8.28
CA HIS A 165 4.27 7.02 -8.72
C HIS A 165 5.23 7.23 -7.52
N ILE A 166 4.85 8.04 -6.53
CA ILE A 166 5.73 8.34 -5.39
C ILE A 166 5.99 7.14 -4.47
N VAL A 167 4.99 6.25 -4.29
CA VAL A 167 5.17 5.08 -3.43
C VAL A 167 5.90 3.94 -4.15
N CYS A 168 5.83 3.86 -5.49
CA CYS A 168 6.46 2.82 -6.28
C CYS A 168 7.82 3.20 -6.88
N GLN A 169 8.25 4.47 -6.80
CA GLN A 169 9.61 4.84 -7.18
C GLN A 169 10.65 4.08 -6.36
N HIS A 170 11.67 3.57 -7.04
CA HIS A 170 12.86 3.06 -6.39
C HIS A 170 13.63 4.22 -5.77
N ASN A 171 13.80 4.23 -4.46
CA ASN A 171 14.93 4.93 -3.88
C ASN A 171 16.14 3.99 -4.07
N GLU A 172 17.05 4.35 -4.94
CA GLU A 172 18.32 3.64 -5.16
C GLU A 172 19.15 3.50 -3.88
N ASN A 173 18.83 4.28 -2.86
CA ASN A 173 19.46 4.27 -1.53
C ASN A 173 18.69 3.44 -0.47
N SER A 174 17.88 2.46 -0.86
CA SER A 174 17.25 1.57 0.12
C SER A 174 18.25 0.48 0.55
N PRO A 175 18.65 0.43 1.83
CA PRO A 175 19.60 -0.59 2.32
C PRO A 175 19.15 -2.03 2.07
N THR A 176 17.85 -2.24 1.85
CA THR A 176 17.23 -3.56 1.63
C THR A 176 17.63 -4.19 0.28
N LEU A 177 17.87 -3.39 -0.76
CA LEU A 177 18.28 -3.89 -2.07
C LEU A 177 19.74 -4.36 -2.06
N ASP A 178 20.63 -3.63 -1.38
CA ASP A 178 22.02 -4.02 -1.18
C ASP A 178 22.12 -5.34 -0.41
N TYR A 179 21.24 -5.55 0.58
CA TYR A 179 21.21 -6.78 1.36
C TYR A 179 20.73 -7.99 0.52
N ILE A 180 19.70 -7.82 -0.29
CA ILE A 180 19.17 -8.87 -1.17
C ILE A 180 20.15 -9.20 -2.28
N GLN A 181 20.80 -8.20 -2.90
CA GLN A 181 21.81 -8.41 -3.92
C GLN A 181 23.07 -9.08 -3.36
N LYS A 182 23.56 -8.64 -2.19
CA LYS A 182 24.68 -9.29 -1.48
C LYS A 182 24.36 -10.73 -1.11
N ARG A 183 23.15 -11.02 -0.63
CA ARG A 183 22.73 -12.38 -0.28
C ARG A 183 22.65 -13.31 -1.49
N SER A 184 22.13 -12.81 -2.63
CA SER A 184 22.06 -13.59 -3.87
C SER A 184 23.43 -13.86 -4.50
N VAL A 185 24.41 -13.00 -4.28
CA VAL A 185 25.79 -13.20 -4.69
C VAL A 185 26.47 -14.24 -3.78
N VAL A 186 26.32 -14.10 -2.47
CA VAL A 186 26.88 -15.06 -1.48
C VAL A 186 26.28 -16.45 -1.67
N GLU A 187 24.97 -16.59 -1.88
CA GLU A 187 24.33 -17.88 -2.14
C GLU A 187 24.77 -18.51 -3.48
N LYS A 188 25.19 -17.71 -4.46
CA LYS A 188 25.79 -18.22 -5.71
C LYS A 188 27.24 -18.66 -5.51
N GLU A 189 28.02 -17.96 -4.73
CA GLU A 189 29.40 -18.31 -4.41
C GLU A 189 29.49 -19.55 -3.48
N GLU A 190 28.59 -19.66 -2.49
CA GLU A 190 28.52 -20.85 -1.65
C GLU A 190 28.09 -22.11 -2.40
N LYS A 191 27.22 -22.00 -3.42
CA LYS A 191 26.85 -23.15 -4.27
C LYS A 191 27.98 -23.64 -5.18
N VAL A 192 28.97 -22.82 -5.44
CA VAL A 192 30.14 -23.18 -6.27
C VAL A 192 31.23 -23.85 -5.43
N ASN A 193 31.27 -23.65 -4.12
CA ASN A 193 32.35 -24.11 -3.24
C ASN A 193 31.98 -25.18 -2.21
N VAL A 194 30.79 -25.76 -2.27
CA VAL A 194 30.44 -26.90 -1.40
C VAL A 194 30.95 -28.18 -2.07
N PRO A 195 31.94 -28.88 -1.50
CA PRO A 195 32.29 -30.23 -1.97
C PRO A 195 31.05 -31.10 -1.81
N ILE A 196 30.73 -31.82 -2.90
CA ILE A 196 29.56 -32.72 -2.95
C ILE A 196 29.65 -33.70 -1.76
N LYS A 197 28.99 -33.34 -0.66
CA LYS A 197 28.77 -34.32 0.41
C LYS A 197 27.85 -35.37 -0.16
N ALA A 198 28.28 -36.64 -0.01
CA ALA A 198 27.55 -37.82 -0.41
C ALA A 198 26.05 -37.66 -0.15
N SER A 199 25.27 -37.98 -1.15
CA SER A 199 23.81 -37.89 -1.10
C SER A 199 23.29 -38.67 0.10
N ILE A 200 22.21 -38.20 0.71
CA ILE A 200 21.50 -38.94 1.80
C ILE A 200 21.20 -40.38 1.39
N LEU A 201 21.06 -40.65 0.08
CA LEU A 201 20.92 -41.98 -0.49
C LEU A 201 22.16 -42.86 -0.29
N ASP A 202 23.38 -42.30 -0.43
CA ASP A 202 24.63 -43.03 -0.21
C ASP A 202 24.82 -43.38 1.29
N GLU A 203 24.38 -42.46 2.15
CA GLU A 203 24.39 -42.69 3.61
C GLU A 203 23.39 -43.78 4.03
N LEU A 204 22.21 -43.81 3.43
CA LEU A 204 21.21 -44.87 3.65
C LEU A 204 21.62 -46.23 3.08
N GLN A 205 22.35 -46.27 1.97
CA GLN A 205 22.90 -47.50 1.39
C GLN A 205 24.01 -48.06 2.27
N ARG A 206 24.91 -47.24 2.82
CA ARG A 206 25.95 -47.69 3.76
C ARG A 206 25.34 -48.29 5.03
N ARG A 207 24.26 -47.76 5.57
CA ARG A 207 23.59 -48.33 6.79
C ARG A 207 22.92 -49.67 6.53
N ARG A 208 22.49 -49.96 5.28
CA ARG A 208 21.91 -51.27 4.93
C ARG A 208 22.94 -52.40 4.81
N THR A 209 24.21 -52.09 4.63
CA THR A 209 25.29 -53.10 4.48
C THR A 209 25.91 -53.53 5.81
N ILE A 210 25.57 -52.88 6.93
CA ILE A 210 26.15 -53.16 8.26
C ILE A 210 25.24 -54.11 9.09
N VAL A 211 24.06 -54.46 8.57
CA VAL A 211 23.13 -55.41 9.22
C VAL A 211 23.02 -56.68 8.36
N ARG A 212 24.13 -57.41 8.27
CA ARG A 212 24.20 -58.82 7.90
C ARG A 212 25.35 -59.48 8.62
#